data_ac44d8e53f23d14a43cab49e43c89233
#
_entry.id   ac44d8e53f23d14a43cab49e43c89233
#
_cell.length_a   1.000
_cell.length_b   1.000
_cell.length_c   1.000
_cell.angle_alpha   90.00
_cell.angle_beta   90.00
_cell.angle_gamma   90.00
#
_symmetry.space_group_name_H-M   'P 1'
#
loop_
_entity.id
_entity.type
_entity.pdbx_description
1 polymer ?
#
loop_
_entity_poly.entity_id
_entity_poly.type
_entity_poly.pdbx_seq_one_letter_code
_entity_poly.pdbx_strand_id
1 'polypeptide(L)'
;MSTRRAFLWAVVAAVAFGGTMATFPAVAQSGPERLGLKGYDPVAYFTLAAPTPGITEFEVVHDGVRYRFANARHRDMFRANPDKYAPQFGGSCAMNMANGIRREADPTIWLIANGSLYVFAGSAGQERFRLEAQAQAQRAAANWKTLKDMSSQ
;
A
#
# COMPACT_ATOMS: atom_id res chain seq x y z
N MET A 1 -90.48 16.67 8.25
CA MET A 1 -90.01 16.41 9.61
C MET A 1 -89.09 15.20 9.52
N SER A 2 -87.96 15.31 10.20
CA SER A 2 -87.02 14.25 10.45
C SER A 2 -85.92 14.05 9.41
N THR A 3 -84.83 14.78 9.65
CA THR A 3 -83.54 14.72 9.02
C THR A 3 -82.80 13.47 9.48
N ARG A 4 -82.30 12.64 8.55
CA ARG A 4 -81.37 11.60 8.82
C ARG A 4 -79.95 12.01 8.28
N ARG A 5 -79.07 12.35 9.18
CA ARG A 5 -77.67 12.61 8.91
C ARG A 5 -76.94 11.29 8.66
N ALA A 6 -76.45 11.06 7.45
CA ALA A 6 -75.56 9.96 7.13
C ALA A 6 -74.10 10.41 7.45
N PHE A 7 -73.44 9.75 8.41
CA PHE A 7 -72.02 9.89 8.70
C PHE A 7 -71.26 9.02 7.72
N LEU A 8 -70.53 9.66 6.82
CA LEU A 8 -69.56 8.99 5.98
C LEU A 8 -68.25 8.85 6.75
N TRP A 9 -67.85 7.62 7.05
CA TRP A 9 -66.57 7.28 7.58
C TRP A 9 -65.55 7.27 6.44
N ALA A 10 -64.63 8.22 6.42
CA ALA A 10 -63.47 8.20 5.53
C ALA A 10 -62.42 7.28 6.13
N VAL A 11 -62.18 6.15 5.49
CA VAL A 11 -61.07 5.26 5.80
C VAL A 11 -59.81 5.87 5.17
N VAL A 12 -58.93 6.44 6.00
CA VAL A 12 -57.60 6.87 5.57
C VAL A 12 -56.71 5.61 5.53
N ALA A 13 -56.40 5.11 4.35
CA ALA A 13 -55.39 4.08 4.15
C ALA A 13 -53.98 4.72 4.25
N ALA A 14 -53.33 4.46 5.34
CA ALA A 14 -51.90 4.83 5.51
C ALA A 14 -51.05 3.87 4.66
N VAL A 15 -50.55 4.32 3.53
CA VAL A 15 -49.55 3.61 2.75
C VAL A 15 -48.21 3.80 3.44
N ALA A 16 -47.76 2.78 4.16
CA ALA A 16 -46.40 2.72 4.72
C ALA A 16 -45.42 2.50 3.56
N PHE A 17 -44.73 3.57 3.15
CA PHE A 17 -43.56 3.46 2.28
C PHE A 17 -42.42 2.87 3.10
N GLY A 18 -42.26 1.54 3.02
CA GLY A 18 -41.08 0.85 3.53
C GLY A 18 -39.89 1.18 2.65
N GLY A 19 -39.15 2.27 2.99
CA GLY A 19 -37.88 2.57 2.37
C GLY A 19 -36.84 1.54 2.81
N THR A 20 -36.50 0.60 1.92
CA THR A 20 -35.30 -0.25 2.10
C THR A 20 -34.09 0.66 2.02
N MET A 21 -33.49 0.98 3.15
CA MET A 21 -32.18 1.60 3.23
C MET A 21 -31.18 0.62 2.63
N ALA A 22 -30.77 0.83 1.38
CA ALA A 22 -29.64 0.15 0.78
C ALA A 22 -28.40 0.57 1.57
N THR A 23 -27.90 -0.30 2.42
CA THR A 23 -26.60 -0.14 3.05
C THR A 23 -25.54 -0.35 1.97
N PHE A 24 -25.04 0.75 1.41
CA PHE A 24 -23.85 0.71 0.58
C PHE A 24 -22.68 0.30 1.50
N PRO A 25 -21.88 -0.73 1.15
CA PRO A 25 -20.69 -1.02 1.90
C PRO A 25 -19.83 0.24 1.89
N ALA A 26 -19.46 0.72 3.08
CA ALA A 26 -18.51 1.81 3.21
C ALA A 26 -17.21 1.33 2.56
N VAL A 27 -16.87 1.90 1.40
CA VAL A 27 -15.55 1.75 0.81
C VAL A 27 -14.62 2.40 1.81
N ALA A 28 -13.83 1.57 2.51
CA ALA A 28 -12.78 2.06 3.39
C ALA A 28 -11.89 2.98 2.53
N GLN A 29 -11.93 4.28 2.83
CA GLN A 29 -11.04 5.24 2.20
C GLN A 29 -9.65 4.91 2.75
N SER A 30 -8.90 4.10 1.99
CA SER A 30 -7.46 3.98 2.20
C SER A 30 -6.89 5.40 2.10
N GLY A 31 -6.13 5.82 3.12
CA GLY A 31 -5.45 7.11 3.12
C GLY A 31 -4.62 7.30 1.83
N PRO A 32 -4.06 8.49 1.58
CA PRO A 32 -3.36 8.77 0.34
C PRO A 32 -2.28 7.72 0.10
N GLU A 33 -2.41 7.01 -1.03
CA GLU A 33 -1.48 5.97 -1.43
C GLU A 33 -0.10 6.57 -1.62
N ARG A 34 0.87 6.07 -0.86
CA ARG A 34 2.26 6.52 -0.97
C ARG A 34 2.89 5.98 -2.25
N LEU A 35 3.59 6.84 -3.00
CA LEU A 35 4.38 6.40 -4.15
C LEU A 35 5.63 5.63 -3.68
N GLY A 36 5.71 4.34 -4.03
CA GLY A 36 6.82 3.47 -3.70
C GLY A 36 8.06 3.81 -4.51
N LEU A 37 9.23 3.68 -3.88
CA LEU A 37 10.54 3.92 -4.51
C LEU A 37 10.62 5.24 -5.30
N LYS A 38 9.89 6.27 -4.89
CA LYS A 38 9.82 7.56 -5.60
C LYS A 38 9.48 7.41 -7.10
N GLY A 39 8.78 6.34 -7.47
CA GLY A 39 8.40 6.05 -8.86
C GLY A 39 9.39 5.22 -9.65
N TYR A 40 10.46 4.71 -9.04
CA TYR A 40 11.34 3.73 -9.68
C TYR A 40 10.68 2.35 -9.73
N ASP A 41 10.99 1.60 -10.78
CA ASP A 41 10.46 0.28 -11.07
C ASP A 41 11.09 -0.79 -10.16
N PRO A 42 10.33 -1.43 -9.25
CA PRO A 42 10.89 -2.43 -8.34
C PRO A 42 11.40 -3.70 -9.04
N VAL A 43 10.85 -4.04 -10.21
CA VAL A 43 11.28 -5.23 -10.99
C VAL A 43 12.61 -4.99 -11.69
N ALA A 44 12.89 -3.75 -12.08
CA ALA A 44 14.11 -3.40 -12.79
C ALA A 44 15.40 -3.72 -12.00
N TYR A 45 15.37 -3.60 -10.68
CA TYR A 45 16.52 -3.98 -9.84
C TYR A 45 16.91 -5.45 -10.00
N PHE A 46 15.93 -6.32 -10.22
CA PHE A 46 16.16 -7.77 -10.40
C PHE A 46 16.48 -8.15 -11.85
N THR A 47 15.89 -7.46 -12.82
CA THR A 47 15.98 -7.82 -14.23
C THR A 47 17.08 -7.07 -14.98
N LEU A 48 17.34 -5.81 -14.59
CA LEU A 48 18.30 -4.93 -15.24
C LEU A 48 19.50 -4.59 -14.34
N ALA A 49 19.47 -4.99 -13.06
CA ALA A 49 20.45 -4.63 -12.03
C ALA A 49 20.70 -3.11 -11.97
N ALA A 50 19.65 -2.32 -12.16
CA ALA A 50 19.73 -0.86 -12.21
C ALA A 50 18.44 -0.20 -11.74
N PRO A 51 18.51 0.93 -11.01
CA PRO A 51 17.36 1.76 -10.72
C PRO A 51 16.85 2.37 -12.03
N THR A 52 15.62 2.05 -12.39
CA THR A 52 14.98 2.48 -13.64
C THR A 52 13.69 3.20 -13.31
N PRO A 53 13.45 4.42 -13.82
CA PRO A 53 12.18 5.12 -13.61
C PRO A 53 11.01 4.35 -14.21
N GLY A 54 9.92 4.24 -13.43
CA GLY A 54 8.62 3.78 -13.94
C GLY A 54 7.81 4.92 -14.52
N ILE A 55 6.75 4.57 -15.25
CA ILE A 55 5.83 5.53 -15.88
C ILE A 55 4.41 5.33 -15.35
N THR A 56 3.58 6.34 -15.46
CA THR A 56 2.21 6.36 -14.91
C THR A 56 1.26 5.40 -15.62
N GLU A 57 1.55 5.02 -16.87
CA GLU A 57 0.77 4.05 -17.62
C GLU A 57 0.82 2.63 -17.02
N PHE A 58 1.86 2.31 -16.29
CA PHE A 58 2.05 1.00 -15.70
C PHE A 58 2.19 1.11 -14.18
N GLU A 59 1.06 1.02 -13.48
CA GLU A 59 1.00 1.12 -12.02
C GLU A 59 0.32 -0.11 -11.39
N VAL A 60 0.72 -0.44 -10.17
CA VAL A 60 0.05 -1.40 -9.29
C VAL A 60 0.06 -0.84 -7.87
N VAL A 61 -1.07 -0.99 -7.18
CA VAL A 61 -1.15 -0.74 -5.73
C VAL A 61 -1.01 -2.07 -5.01
N HIS A 62 -0.07 -2.14 -4.07
CA HIS A 62 0.17 -3.29 -3.21
C HIS A 62 0.49 -2.81 -1.79
N ASP A 63 -0.22 -3.34 -0.80
CA ASP A 63 -0.10 -2.95 0.62
C ASP A 63 -0.15 -1.43 0.87
N GLY A 64 -1.08 -0.73 0.19
CA GLY A 64 -1.24 0.72 0.30
C GLY A 64 -0.11 1.55 -0.31
N VAL A 65 0.76 0.92 -1.09
CA VAL A 65 1.85 1.56 -1.81
C VAL A 65 1.62 1.45 -3.32
N ARG A 66 1.69 2.57 -4.02
CA ARG A 66 1.61 2.63 -5.47
C ARG A 66 2.99 2.46 -6.07
N TYR A 67 3.17 1.44 -6.89
CA TYR A 67 4.41 1.19 -7.64
C TYR A 67 4.23 1.52 -9.10
N ARG A 68 5.29 2.07 -9.73
CA ARG A 68 5.38 2.35 -11.16
C ARG A 68 6.37 1.42 -11.82
N PHE A 69 6.09 1.06 -13.06
CA PHE A 69 6.92 0.15 -13.86
C PHE A 69 7.34 0.80 -15.16
N ALA A 70 8.50 0.44 -15.68
CA ALA A 70 9.03 0.96 -16.93
C ALA A 70 8.27 0.42 -18.15
N ASN A 71 7.62 -0.74 -18.02
CA ASN A 71 6.87 -1.39 -19.08
C ASN A 71 5.80 -2.35 -18.54
N ALA A 72 4.92 -2.80 -19.44
CA ALA A 72 3.84 -3.72 -19.10
C ALA A 72 4.35 -5.07 -18.57
N ARG A 73 5.47 -5.60 -19.11
CA ARG A 73 6.05 -6.86 -18.66
C ARG A 73 6.47 -6.82 -17.20
N HIS A 74 7.14 -5.75 -16.77
CA HIS A 74 7.56 -5.58 -15.37
C HIS A 74 6.34 -5.46 -14.45
N ARG A 75 5.32 -4.69 -14.85
CA ARG A 75 4.05 -4.61 -14.11
C ARG A 75 3.43 -6.00 -13.92
N ASP A 76 3.39 -6.81 -14.97
CA ASP A 76 2.75 -8.13 -14.92
C ASP A 76 3.59 -9.14 -14.11
N MET A 77 4.92 -9.05 -14.15
CA MET A 77 5.82 -9.80 -13.28
C MET A 77 5.60 -9.46 -11.79
N PHE A 78 5.43 -8.19 -11.48
CA PHE A 78 5.12 -7.75 -10.12
C PHE A 78 3.76 -8.28 -9.64
N ARG A 79 2.72 -8.18 -10.48
CA ARG A 79 1.38 -8.71 -10.17
C ARG A 79 1.39 -10.21 -9.88
N ALA A 80 2.20 -10.96 -10.60
CA ALA A 80 2.34 -12.41 -10.42
C ALA A 80 3.04 -12.78 -9.10
N ASN A 81 3.97 -11.96 -8.62
CA ASN A 81 4.70 -12.21 -7.38
C ASN A 81 5.18 -10.90 -6.72
N PRO A 82 4.27 -10.15 -6.10
CA PRO A 82 4.62 -8.86 -5.50
C PRO A 82 5.63 -8.99 -4.35
N ASP A 83 5.53 -10.04 -3.53
CA ASP A 83 6.43 -10.25 -2.39
C ASP A 83 7.90 -10.42 -2.79
N LYS A 84 8.13 -10.94 -4.00
CA LYS A 84 9.48 -11.07 -4.55
C LYS A 84 10.09 -9.72 -4.92
N TYR A 85 9.29 -8.83 -5.50
CA TYR A 85 9.78 -7.61 -6.13
C TYR A 85 9.60 -6.35 -5.27
N ALA A 86 8.62 -6.35 -4.36
CA ALA A 86 8.41 -5.23 -3.48
C ALA A 86 9.66 -4.97 -2.59
N PRO A 87 10.07 -3.70 -2.42
CA PRO A 87 11.17 -3.39 -1.52
C PRO A 87 10.80 -3.74 -0.08
N GLN A 88 11.76 -4.23 0.67
CA GLN A 88 11.58 -4.51 2.08
C GLN A 88 11.24 -3.23 2.86
N PHE A 89 10.50 -3.38 3.95
CA PHE A 89 10.10 -2.28 4.84
C PHE A 89 9.37 -1.14 4.12
N GLY A 90 8.58 -1.49 3.10
CA GLY A 90 7.85 -0.52 2.28
C GLY A 90 8.74 0.50 1.57
N GLY A 91 10.01 0.17 1.29
CA GLY A 91 10.97 1.08 0.66
C GLY A 91 11.58 2.12 1.62
N SER A 92 11.47 1.93 2.93
CA SER A 92 12.21 2.70 3.93
C SER A 92 13.68 2.27 3.97
N CYS A 93 14.57 3.15 4.46
CA CYS A 93 15.99 2.83 4.59
C CYS A 93 16.21 1.61 5.50
N ALA A 94 16.74 0.52 4.95
CA ALA A 94 16.88 -0.75 5.66
C ALA A 94 17.84 -0.65 6.85
N MET A 95 18.94 0.13 6.75
CA MET A 95 19.88 0.29 7.86
C MET A 95 19.28 1.11 9.00
N ASN A 96 18.54 2.18 8.70
CA ASN A 96 17.81 2.92 9.73
C ASN A 96 16.72 2.05 10.37
N MET A 97 16.03 1.23 9.59
CA MET A 97 15.05 0.29 10.11
C MET A 97 15.68 -0.72 11.08
N ALA A 98 16.88 -1.22 10.79
CA ALA A 98 17.61 -2.09 11.71
C ALA A 98 17.96 -1.40 13.05
N ASN A 99 18.03 -0.06 13.05
CA ASN A 99 18.23 0.77 14.24
C ASN A 99 16.90 1.24 14.89
N GLY A 100 15.75 0.76 14.44
CA GLY A 100 14.45 1.15 14.96
C GLY A 100 13.96 2.52 14.51
N ILE A 101 14.50 3.05 13.42
CA ILE A 101 14.17 4.38 12.89
C ILE A 101 13.58 4.23 11.49
N ARG A 102 12.35 4.72 11.28
CA ARG A 102 11.75 4.82 9.96
C ARG A 102 12.26 6.08 9.26
N ARG A 103 12.98 5.88 8.16
CA ARG A 103 13.54 6.97 7.35
C ARG A 103 13.36 6.71 5.87
N GLU A 104 13.11 7.76 5.11
CA GLU A 104 13.04 7.72 3.66
C GLU A 104 14.38 7.28 3.05
N ALA A 105 14.31 6.49 1.98
CA ALA A 105 15.47 6.03 1.25
C ALA A 105 15.64 6.75 -0.08
N ASP A 106 16.86 6.70 -0.62
CA ASP A 106 17.17 7.02 -2.00
C ASP A 106 17.09 5.73 -2.84
N PRO A 107 16.18 5.62 -3.81
CA PRO A 107 16.04 4.43 -4.64
C PRO A 107 17.27 4.08 -5.48
N THR A 108 18.20 5.02 -5.68
CA THR A 108 19.45 4.78 -6.41
C THR A 108 20.51 4.08 -5.56
N ILE A 109 20.31 4.02 -4.23
CA ILE A 109 21.21 3.34 -3.27
C ILE A 109 20.51 2.07 -2.77
N TRP A 110 20.82 0.95 -3.37
CA TRP A 110 20.09 -0.28 -3.21
C TRP A 110 20.99 -1.52 -3.09
N LEU A 111 20.42 -2.62 -2.61
CA LEU A 111 21.06 -3.93 -2.52
C LEU A 111 20.02 -5.03 -2.66
N ILE A 112 20.32 -6.05 -3.45
CA ILE A 112 19.61 -7.33 -3.39
C ILE A 112 20.45 -8.27 -2.53
N ALA A 113 19.88 -8.73 -1.43
CA ALA A 113 20.50 -9.72 -0.56
C ALA A 113 19.46 -10.81 -0.22
N ASN A 114 19.86 -12.07 -0.31
CA ASN A 114 18.99 -13.24 -0.07
C ASN A 114 17.65 -13.18 -0.86
N GLY A 115 17.70 -12.66 -2.10
CA GLY A 115 16.54 -12.55 -2.98
C GLY A 115 15.59 -11.38 -2.66
N SER A 116 15.91 -10.51 -1.71
CA SER A 116 15.10 -9.37 -1.30
C SER A 116 15.75 -8.04 -1.68
N LEU A 117 14.92 -7.06 -2.06
CA LEU A 117 15.36 -5.69 -2.40
C LEU A 117 15.36 -4.81 -1.15
N TYR A 118 16.49 -4.21 -0.87
CA TYR A 118 16.71 -3.21 0.18
C TYR A 118 17.14 -1.89 -0.43
N VAL A 119 16.67 -0.78 0.13
CA VAL A 119 17.05 0.59 -0.27
C VAL A 119 17.56 1.35 0.95
N PHE A 120 18.41 2.37 0.74
CA PHE A 120 19.13 3.05 1.80
C PHE A 120 19.07 4.57 1.63
N ALA A 121 19.19 5.31 2.73
CA ALA A 121 19.25 6.76 2.72
C ALA A 121 20.64 7.30 2.31
N GLY A 122 21.66 6.44 2.30
CA GLY A 122 23.03 6.81 1.94
C GLY A 122 23.93 5.59 1.83
N SER A 123 25.04 5.72 1.10
CA SER A 123 26.00 4.65 0.81
C SER A 123 26.67 4.06 2.05
N ALA A 124 26.94 4.88 3.07
CA ALA A 124 27.51 4.39 4.34
C ALA A 124 26.56 3.41 5.05
N GLY A 125 25.24 3.63 4.98
CA GLY A 125 24.24 2.72 5.53
C GLY A 125 24.14 1.43 4.72
N GLN A 126 24.19 1.53 3.40
CA GLN A 126 24.23 0.37 2.49
C GLN A 126 25.44 -0.52 2.79
N GLU A 127 26.64 0.07 2.92
CA GLU A 127 27.88 -0.67 3.18
C GLU A 127 27.84 -1.41 4.53
N ARG A 128 27.39 -0.75 5.60
CA ARG A 128 27.21 -1.40 6.91
C ARG A 128 26.22 -2.55 6.85
N PHE A 129 25.11 -2.35 6.14
CA PHE A 129 24.11 -3.40 5.98
C PHE A 129 24.69 -4.58 5.20
N ARG A 130 25.44 -4.34 4.13
CA ARG A 130 26.06 -5.38 3.29
C ARG A 130 27.00 -6.29 4.05
N LEU A 131 27.77 -5.76 5.00
CA LEU A 131 28.73 -6.53 5.81
C LEU A 131 28.04 -7.61 6.68
N GLU A 132 26.83 -7.33 7.15
CA GLU A 132 26.05 -8.24 8.03
C GLU A 132 24.60 -8.36 7.56
N ALA A 133 24.39 -8.54 6.26
CA ALA A 133 23.08 -8.38 5.63
C ALA A 133 21.97 -9.21 6.30
N GLN A 134 22.23 -10.45 6.67
CA GLN A 134 21.25 -11.31 7.31
C GLN A 134 20.87 -10.81 8.71
N ALA A 135 21.85 -10.48 9.54
CA ALA A 135 21.60 -9.99 10.90
C ALA A 135 20.89 -8.63 10.90
N GLN A 136 21.30 -7.72 9.99
CA GLN A 136 20.65 -6.41 9.83
C GLN A 136 19.23 -6.56 9.32
N ALA A 137 18.96 -7.45 8.35
CA ALA A 137 17.63 -7.72 7.83
C ALA A 137 16.69 -8.28 8.91
N GLN A 138 17.17 -9.19 9.76
CA GLN A 138 16.37 -9.73 10.87
C GLN A 138 16.01 -8.65 11.90
N ARG A 139 16.97 -7.79 12.29
CA ARG A 139 16.70 -6.65 13.18
C ARG A 139 15.71 -5.67 12.58
N ALA A 140 15.89 -5.33 11.30
CA ALA A 140 14.98 -4.44 10.60
C ALA A 140 13.56 -5.03 10.49
N ALA A 141 13.43 -6.34 10.24
CA ALA A 141 12.14 -7.01 10.17
C ALA A 141 11.40 -7.02 11.52
N ALA A 142 12.13 -7.20 12.63
CA ALA A 142 11.56 -7.13 13.98
C ALA A 142 11.03 -5.71 14.28
N ASN A 143 11.84 -4.70 14.00
CA ASN A 143 11.45 -3.29 14.19
C ASN A 143 10.31 -2.87 13.25
N TRP A 144 10.29 -3.37 12.02
CA TRP A 144 9.22 -3.06 11.07
C TRP A 144 7.84 -3.49 11.53
N LYS A 145 7.72 -4.66 12.17
CA LYS A 145 6.45 -5.13 12.73
C LYS A 145 5.84 -4.13 13.70
N THR A 146 6.66 -3.54 14.57
CA THR A 146 6.21 -2.53 15.53
C THR A 146 5.92 -1.18 14.86
N LEU A 147 6.80 -0.72 13.98
CA LEU A 147 6.73 0.62 13.40
C LEU A 147 5.66 0.77 12.32
N LYS A 148 5.34 -0.29 11.57
CA LYS A 148 4.26 -0.21 10.56
C LYS A 148 2.89 -0.04 11.22
N ASP A 149 2.66 -0.67 12.36
CA ASP A 149 1.38 -0.60 13.06
C ASP A 149 1.15 0.77 13.72
N MET A 150 2.23 1.45 14.15
CA MET A 150 2.16 2.82 14.68
C MET A 150 1.81 3.87 13.62
N SER A 151 2.04 3.58 12.34
CA SER A 151 1.75 4.50 11.22
C SER A 151 0.31 4.38 10.72
N SER A 152 -0.46 3.42 11.24
CA SER A 152 -1.84 3.13 10.84
C SER A 152 -2.86 3.71 11.82
N GLN A 153 -2.42 4.44 12.84
CA GLN A 153 -3.22 5.18 13.80
C GLN A 153 -3.13 6.68 13.53
#